data_f6822f8c6cf7d373dbed21c193558611
#
_entry.id   f6822f8c6cf7d373dbed21c193558611
#
_cell.length_a   1.000
_cell.length_b   1.000
_cell.length_c   1.000
_cell.angle_alpha   90.00
_cell.angle_beta   90.00
_cell.angle_gamma   90.00
#
_symmetry.space_group_name_H-M   'P 1'
#
loop_
_entity.id
_entity.type
_entity.pdbx_description
1 polymer ?
#
loop_
_entity_poly.entity_id
_entity_poly.type
_entity_poly.pdbx_seq_one_letter_code
_entity_poly.pdbx_strand_id
1 'polypeptide(L)'
;MKPIHAVTGLVFTALTFAVGTPAHGTRGNPIAVSVKLSEWKVELSQQSITAGTVTFTVTNAGNIPHALEIEGQGMEQETAVIQPGASATLTLTLKPGTYEVYCPVGNDSHKKLGMDTELKVAAATGPAASGYDAGSESMGNMGAPAPSVKAISVTGGGPVIQILPGPFPFPDSAAPILQQFGDEREGLESQVKNGPYSDNVARAAGTFTFTAWDKGAARDSIDGVAEFATQDGARWKLVLDRVQTKDVPHHPRFGGVILGLYYHGNTAVHTPLVPTINSAVALWAFGHLYRNDALVTDNAMVHVMLLSRTRRDGDFALGCWDCSRNKIEELQLQILPGPGEPKFDAPGGFLFVNWEKSSSRKPAG
;
A
#
# COMPACT_ATOMS: atom_id res chain seq x y z
N MET A 1 40.54 58.80 -38.24
CA MET A 1 39.50 59.80 -38.04
C MET A 1 38.29 59.07 -37.43
N LYS A 2 38.00 59.32 -36.17
CA LYS A 2 36.77 58.89 -35.48
C LYS A 2 35.67 59.94 -35.65
N PRO A 3 34.42 59.54 -35.67
CA PRO A 3 33.40 60.31 -34.96
C PRO A 3 32.75 59.55 -33.81
N ILE A 4 32.55 60.31 -32.77
CA ILE A 4 31.86 60.08 -31.52
C ILE A 4 30.35 60.06 -31.79
N HIS A 5 29.62 59.08 -31.30
CA HIS A 5 28.15 59.13 -31.24
C HIS A 5 27.68 59.16 -29.79
N ALA A 6 26.82 60.12 -29.53
CA ALA A 6 26.24 60.46 -28.25
C ALA A 6 25.29 59.33 -27.75
N VAL A 7 25.39 59.09 -26.42
CA VAL A 7 24.50 58.20 -25.68
C VAL A 7 23.36 59.06 -25.14
N THR A 8 22.15 58.79 -25.63
CA THR A 8 20.91 59.38 -25.09
C THR A 8 20.41 58.48 -23.96
N GLY A 9 20.43 58.98 -22.73
CA GLY A 9 19.92 58.29 -21.56
C GLY A 9 18.39 58.17 -21.56
N LEU A 10 17.89 56.96 -21.40
CA LEU A 10 16.47 56.69 -21.18
C LEU A 10 16.29 56.51 -19.67
N VAL A 11 15.52 57.38 -19.05
CA VAL A 11 15.12 57.32 -17.62
C VAL A 11 13.99 56.29 -17.52
N PHE A 12 14.25 55.14 -16.88
CA PHE A 12 13.22 54.21 -16.49
C PHE A 12 12.69 54.54 -15.12
N THR A 13 11.43 54.94 -15.05
CA THR A 13 10.70 55.13 -13.79
C THR A 13 10.31 53.72 -13.29
N ALA A 14 10.89 53.25 -12.20
CA ALA A 14 10.55 52.00 -11.55
C ALA A 14 9.22 52.13 -10.80
N LEU A 15 8.20 51.44 -11.27
CA LEU A 15 6.92 51.27 -10.56
C LEU A 15 7.10 50.11 -9.56
N THR A 16 7.21 50.41 -8.26
CA THR A 16 7.28 49.40 -7.20
C THR A 16 5.89 48.84 -6.94
N PHE A 17 5.65 47.62 -7.42
CA PHE A 17 4.55 46.79 -6.95
C PHE A 17 4.89 46.21 -5.59
N ALA A 18 4.16 46.56 -4.55
CA ALA A 18 4.19 45.90 -3.27
C ALA A 18 3.57 44.53 -3.41
N VAL A 19 4.41 43.49 -3.53
CA VAL A 19 3.96 42.11 -3.44
C VAL A 19 3.71 41.83 -1.96
N GLY A 20 2.42 41.70 -1.62
CA GLY A 20 2.02 41.23 -0.30
C GLY A 20 2.55 39.81 -0.08
N THR A 21 3.44 39.65 0.91
CA THR A 21 3.90 38.33 1.34
C THR A 21 2.72 37.52 1.89
N PRO A 22 2.45 36.30 1.41
CA PRO A 22 1.50 35.43 2.07
C PRO A 22 2.01 35.13 3.48
N ALA A 23 1.14 35.31 4.48
CA ALA A 23 1.43 34.96 5.86
C ALA A 23 1.81 33.47 5.92
N HIS A 24 3.08 33.17 6.19
CA HIS A 24 3.54 31.84 6.53
C HIS A 24 2.93 31.48 7.89
N GLY A 25 1.92 30.60 7.87
CA GLY A 25 1.50 29.94 9.09
C GLY A 25 2.74 29.29 9.74
N THR A 26 2.98 29.56 10.98
CA THR A 26 4.06 28.97 11.78
C THR A 26 3.91 27.45 11.79
N ARG A 27 4.62 26.74 10.88
CA ARG A 27 4.84 25.31 11.01
C ARG A 27 5.69 25.14 12.28
N GLY A 28 5.10 24.56 13.32
CA GLY A 28 5.88 24.15 14.49
C GLY A 28 7.05 23.29 14.04
N ASN A 29 8.19 23.40 14.69
CA ASN A 29 9.35 22.56 14.42
C ASN A 29 8.95 21.09 14.56
N PRO A 30 9.40 20.19 13.67
CA PRO A 30 9.16 18.76 13.81
C PRO A 30 9.64 18.25 15.17
N ILE A 31 8.84 17.40 15.81
CA ILE A 31 9.23 16.72 17.04
C ILE A 31 10.30 15.70 16.68
N ALA A 32 11.45 15.74 17.32
CA ALA A 32 12.54 14.82 17.08
C ALA A 32 12.47 13.64 18.07
N VAL A 33 12.49 12.41 17.54
CA VAL A 33 12.56 11.18 18.32
C VAL A 33 13.76 10.36 17.83
N SER A 34 14.70 10.09 18.71
CA SER A 34 15.81 9.18 18.41
C SER A 34 15.38 7.75 18.72
N VAL A 35 15.70 6.84 17.82
CA VAL A 35 15.40 5.41 17.93
C VAL A 35 16.70 4.63 17.84
N LYS A 36 16.92 3.73 18.78
CA LYS A 36 18.03 2.79 18.75
C LYS A 36 17.49 1.38 18.60
N LEU A 37 17.93 0.69 17.58
CA LEU A 37 17.63 -0.71 17.30
C LEU A 37 18.83 -1.57 17.69
N SER A 38 18.58 -2.66 18.36
CA SER A 38 19.58 -3.71 18.63
C SER A 38 18.84 -5.03 18.76
N GLU A 39 19.59 -6.15 18.79
CA GLU A 39 18.99 -7.48 18.86
C GLU A 39 17.97 -7.56 19.98
N TRP A 40 16.74 -7.78 19.54
CA TRP A 40 15.50 -7.98 20.26
C TRP A 40 15.05 -6.76 21.10
N LYS A 41 15.46 -5.54 20.68
CA LYS A 41 15.08 -4.32 21.40
C LYS A 41 14.91 -3.11 20.49
N VAL A 42 13.82 -2.35 20.72
CA VAL A 42 13.57 -1.03 20.18
C VAL A 42 13.57 -0.03 21.35
N GLU A 43 14.45 0.98 21.31
CA GLU A 43 14.54 2.02 22.34
C GLU A 43 14.19 3.39 21.72
N LEU A 44 13.13 4.02 22.23
CA LEU A 44 12.72 5.36 21.86
C LEU A 44 13.27 6.38 22.87
N SER A 45 13.76 7.53 22.41
CA SER A 45 14.14 8.63 23.31
C SER A 45 12.93 9.24 24.04
N GLN A 46 11.73 9.08 23.49
CA GLN A 46 10.47 9.54 24.05
C GLN A 46 9.38 8.52 23.71
N GLN A 47 8.69 7.99 24.72
CA GLN A 47 7.55 7.10 24.55
C GLN A 47 6.20 7.83 24.55
N SER A 48 6.21 9.15 24.77
CA SER A 48 5.02 10.00 24.72
C SER A 48 5.38 11.34 24.10
N ILE A 49 4.64 11.74 23.09
CA ILE A 49 4.81 12.99 22.33
C ILE A 49 3.46 13.64 22.06
N THR A 50 3.43 14.84 21.51
CA THR A 50 2.22 15.51 21.02
C THR A 50 2.00 15.22 19.53
N ALA A 51 0.75 15.31 19.07
CA ALA A 51 0.41 15.16 17.66
C ALA A 51 1.05 16.24 16.80
N GLY A 52 1.48 15.88 15.60
CA GLY A 52 2.13 16.78 14.66
C GLY A 52 3.16 16.06 13.79
N THR A 53 4.00 16.85 13.14
CA THR A 53 5.11 16.29 12.34
C THR A 53 6.22 15.80 13.27
N VAL A 54 6.59 14.53 13.12
CA VAL A 54 7.61 13.86 13.94
C VAL A 54 8.70 13.34 13.02
N THR A 55 9.94 13.57 13.39
CA THR A 55 11.11 13.01 12.69
C THR A 55 11.80 11.99 13.59
N PHE A 56 11.80 10.73 13.16
CA PHE A 56 12.52 9.64 13.79
C PHE A 56 13.91 9.53 13.19
N THR A 57 14.94 9.62 14.01
CA THR A 57 16.32 9.31 13.63
C THR A 57 16.66 7.93 14.19
N VAL A 58 16.76 6.96 13.30
CA VAL A 58 16.88 5.53 13.63
C VAL A 58 18.31 5.09 13.43
N THR A 59 18.92 4.53 14.46
CA THR A 59 20.29 3.98 14.41
C THR A 59 20.24 2.49 14.68
N ASN A 60 20.81 1.68 13.80
CA ASN A 60 21.04 0.27 14.06
C ASN A 60 22.36 0.11 14.85
N ALA A 61 22.23 -0.13 16.14
CA ALA A 61 23.34 -0.39 17.04
C ALA A 61 23.58 -1.90 17.29
N GLY A 62 22.83 -2.76 16.58
CA GLY A 62 22.99 -4.19 16.60
C GLY A 62 24.05 -4.70 15.60
N ASN A 63 24.15 -6.02 15.49
CA ASN A 63 25.10 -6.71 14.62
C ASN A 63 24.46 -7.30 13.37
N ILE A 64 23.12 -7.26 13.28
CA ILE A 64 22.36 -7.74 12.13
C ILE A 64 21.50 -6.59 11.56
N PRO A 65 21.01 -6.72 10.31
CA PRO A 65 20.13 -5.72 9.72
C PRO A 65 18.81 -5.57 10.50
N HIS A 66 18.35 -4.32 10.68
CA HIS A 66 17.08 -3.96 11.30
C HIS A 66 16.35 -2.93 10.45
N ALA A 67 15.07 -2.74 10.68
CA ALA A 67 14.27 -1.62 10.16
C ALA A 67 13.36 -1.09 11.28
N LEU A 68 12.81 0.09 11.11
CA LEU A 68 11.80 0.64 12.02
C LEU A 68 10.50 0.75 11.26
N GLU A 69 9.46 0.18 11.82
CA GLU A 69 8.09 0.37 11.39
C GLU A 69 7.27 1.02 12.48
N ILE A 70 6.38 1.92 12.07
CA ILE A 70 5.45 2.64 12.95
C ILE A 70 4.04 2.43 12.41
N GLU A 71 3.24 1.75 13.21
CA GLU A 71 1.88 1.36 12.86
C GLU A 71 0.88 1.92 13.87
N GLY A 72 -0.23 2.45 13.38
CA GLY A 72 -1.36 2.91 14.21
C GLY A 72 -2.17 4.02 13.54
N GLN A 73 -3.38 4.25 14.04
CA GLN A 73 -4.30 5.28 13.56
C GLN A 73 -4.56 5.22 12.03
N GLY A 74 -4.53 4.00 11.46
CA GLY A 74 -4.73 3.76 10.03
C GLY A 74 -3.54 4.14 9.16
N MET A 75 -2.36 4.19 9.72
CA MET A 75 -1.09 4.32 9.00
C MET A 75 -0.12 3.23 9.39
N GLU A 76 0.74 2.89 8.46
CA GLU A 76 1.89 2.00 8.59
C GLU A 76 3.01 2.58 7.74
N GLN A 77 4.15 2.83 8.32
CA GLN A 77 5.31 3.41 7.62
C GLN A 77 6.60 2.84 8.20
N GLU A 78 7.51 2.45 7.31
CA GLU A 78 8.77 1.85 7.69
C GLU A 78 9.98 2.56 7.07
N THR A 79 11.14 2.34 7.64
CA THR A 79 12.43 2.69 7.02
C THR A 79 12.85 1.60 6.05
N ALA A 80 13.73 1.93 5.10
CA ALA A 80 14.55 0.88 4.48
C ALA A 80 15.33 0.10 5.54
N VAL A 81 15.74 -1.13 5.20
CA VAL A 81 16.59 -1.94 6.08
C VAL A 81 17.91 -1.23 6.36
N ILE A 82 18.23 -1.06 7.63
CA ILE A 82 19.39 -0.34 8.15
C ILE A 82 20.45 -1.36 8.51
N GLN A 83 21.60 -1.28 7.87
CA GLN A 83 22.73 -2.15 8.15
C GLN A 83 23.35 -1.84 9.53
N PRO A 84 24.06 -2.80 10.17
CA PRO A 84 24.77 -2.56 11.41
C PRO A 84 25.63 -1.29 11.39
N GLY A 85 25.48 -0.45 12.40
CA GLY A 85 26.17 0.84 12.52
C GLY A 85 25.63 1.99 11.65
N ALA A 86 24.68 1.71 10.75
CA ALA A 86 24.06 2.73 9.90
C ALA A 86 22.85 3.40 10.58
N SER A 87 22.38 4.49 9.97
CA SER A 87 21.20 5.23 10.44
C SER A 87 20.27 5.57 9.26
N ALA A 88 18.98 5.71 9.57
CA ALA A 88 17.95 6.17 8.64
C ALA A 88 17.08 7.24 9.31
N THR A 89 16.32 7.98 8.52
CA THR A 89 15.37 8.99 9.00
C THR A 89 14.00 8.72 8.43
N LEU A 90 12.97 8.76 9.28
CA LEU A 90 11.57 8.62 8.90
C LEU A 90 10.80 9.83 9.44
N THR A 91 10.11 10.57 8.56
CA THR A 91 9.33 11.76 8.97
C THR A 91 7.85 11.51 8.66
N LEU A 92 7.03 11.58 9.71
CA LEU A 92 5.61 11.29 9.67
C LEU A 92 4.79 12.42 10.31
N THR A 93 3.53 12.55 9.90
CA THR A 93 2.56 13.37 10.63
C THR A 93 1.65 12.46 11.43
N LEU A 94 1.84 12.44 12.76
CA LEU A 94 1.11 11.57 13.67
C LEU A 94 -0.13 12.26 14.25
N LYS A 95 -1.25 11.54 14.25
CA LYS A 95 -2.49 11.93 14.94
C LYS A 95 -2.46 11.48 16.39
N PRO A 96 -3.31 12.04 17.27
CA PRO A 96 -3.46 11.50 18.62
C PRO A 96 -3.85 10.02 18.62
N GLY A 97 -3.21 9.22 19.45
CA GLY A 97 -3.45 7.79 19.56
C GLY A 97 -2.22 7.03 20.05
N THR A 98 -2.33 5.72 20.13
CA THR A 98 -1.22 4.81 20.41
C THR A 98 -0.73 4.21 19.09
N TYR A 99 0.57 4.17 18.93
CA TYR A 99 1.26 3.58 17.78
C TYR A 99 2.14 2.44 18.27
N GLU A 100 2.14 1.35 17.53
CA GLU A 100 3.12 0.29 17.69
C GLU A 100 4.38 0.67 16.90
N VAL A 101 5.55 0.44 17.49
CA VAL A 101 6.85 0.77 16.92
C VAL A 101 7.72 -0.46 17.02
N TYR A 102 8.09 -1.06 15.89
CA TYR A 102 8.73 -2.36 15.89
C TYR A 102 9.72 -2.55 14.74
N CYS A 103 10.41 -3.69 14.73
CA CYS A 103 11.27 -4.09 13.62
C CYS A 103 10.55 -5.14 12.77
N PRO A 104 10.21 -4.84 11.49
CA PRO A 104 9.50 -5.75 10.60
C PRO A 104 10.42 -6.78 9.93
N VAL A 105 11.73 -6.69 10.13
CA VAL A 105 12.70 -7.57 9.48
C VAL A 105 12.42 -9.04 9.82
N GLY A 106 12.51 -9.90 8.81
CA GLY A 106 12.22 -11.31 8.94
C GLY A 106 10.72 -11.60 9.07
N ASN A 107 9.88 -10.81 8.40
CA ASN A 107 8.42 -10.92 8.45
C ASN A 107 7.93 -10.95 9.90
N ASP A 108 8.25 -9.90 10.64
CA ASP A 108 7.99 -9.72 12.08
C ASP A 108 8.68 -10.73 13.01
N SER A 109 9.62 -11.54 12.52
CA SER A 109 10.36 -12.43 13.41
C SER A 109 11.14 -11.66 14.47
N HIS A 110 11.72 -10.50 14.12
CA HIS A 110 12.37 -9.62 15.08
C HIS A 110 11.38 -9.02 16.09
N LYS A 111 10.19 -8.64 15.65
CA LYS A 111 9.09 -8.22 16.52
C LYS A 111 8.70 -9.32 17.50
N LYS A 112 8.49 -10.55 17.02
CA LYS A 112 8.15 -11.72 17.86
C LYS A 112 9.22 -12.03 18.88
N LEU A 113 10.47 -11.65 18.63
CA LEU A 113 11.59 -11.80 19.56
C LEU A 113 11.71 -10.65 20.56
N GLY A 114 10.81 -9.64 20.50
CA GLY A 114 10.76 -8.54 21.45
C GLY A 114 11.21 -7.18 20.90
N MET A 115 11.44 -7.09 19.58
CA MET A 115 11.74 -5.80 18.95
C MET A 115 10.46 -5.01 18.68
N ASP A 116 9.69 -4.72 19.72
CA ASP A 116 8.48 -3.92 19.69
C ASP A 116 8.37 -3.00 20.90
N THR A 117 7.69 -1.88 20.76
CA THR A 117 7.35 -0.93 21.81
C THR A 117 6.17 -0.07 21.41
N GLU A 118 5.61 0.70 22.35
CA GLU A 118 4.51 1.63 22.08
C GLU A 118 5.00 3.07 22.10
N LEU A 119 4.44 3.89 21.18
CA LEU A 119 4.55 5.35 21.20
C LEU A 119 3.16 5.96 21.42
N LYS A 120 2.99 6.73 22.49
CA LYS A 120 1.76 7.45 22.80
C LYS A 120 1.81 8.86 22.24
N VAL A 121 0.82 9.22 21.44
CA VAL A 121 0.69 10.55 20.85
C VAL A 121 -0.52 11.25 21.45
N ALA A 122 -0.28 12.28 22.26
CA ALA A 122 -1.32 13.11 22.85
C ALA A 122 -1.82 14.17 21.87
N ALA A 123 -3.05 14.66 22.07
CA ALA A 123 -3.53 15.82 21.33
C ALA A 123 -2.62 17.04 21.56
N ALA A 124 -2.34 17.82 20.52
CA ALA A 124 -1.62 19.08 20.68
C ALA A 124 -2.51 20.03 21.48
N THR A 125 -2.05 20.44 22.68
CA THR A 125 -2.69 21.49 23.45
C THR A 125 -2.36 22.83 22.80
N GLY A 126 -3.34 23.44 22.13
CA GLY A 126 -3.25 24.85 21.73
C GLY A 126 -3.13 25.75 22.98
N PRO A 127 -2.62 26.99 22.85
CA PRO A 127 -2.53 27.89 23.96
C PRO A 127 -3.90 28.09 24.62
N ALA A 128 -3.95 27.95 25.96
CA ALA A 128 -5.16 28.10 26.72
C ALA A 128 -5.73 29.52 26.52
N ALA A 129 -6.90 29.62 25.90
CA ALA A 129 -7.69 30.82 25.92
C ALA A 129 -8.19 31.04 27.35
N SER A 130 -7.75 32.10 27.98
CA SER A 130 -8.19 32.58 29.29
C SER A 130 -9.70 32.88 29.23
N GLY A 131 -10.40 32.46 30.27
CA GLY A 131 -11.81 32.35 30.43
C GLY A 131 -12.69 33.52 29.99
N TYR A 132 -13.86 33.14 29.52
CA TYR A 132 -15.11 33.87 29.70
C TYR A 132 -16.23 32.91 30.14
N ASP A 133 -17.00 33.42 31.05
CA ASP A 133 -17.96 32.78 31.90
C ASP A 133 -19.19 32.23 31.17
N ALA A 134 -19.90 31.36 31.84
CA ALA A 134 -20.98 30.54 31.38
C ALA A 134 -22.20 31.33 30.84
N GLY A 135 -22.65 30.95 29.66
CA GLY A 135 -24.01 31.12 29.18
C GLY A 135 -24.49 29.84 28.56
N SER A 136 -25.36 29.14 29.26
CA SER A 136 -26.00 27.94 28.73
C SER A 136 -26.95 28.30 27.61
N GLU A 137 -26.59 28.02 26.39
CA GLU A 137 -27.55 27.87 25.31
C GLU A 137 -27.24 26.56 24.56
N SER A 138 -28.25 25.71 24.52
CA SER A 138 -28.32 24.49 23.75
C SER A 138 -28.06 24.74 22.28
N MET A 139 -26.81 24.59 21.87
CA MET A 139 -26.47 24.53 20.46
C MET A 139 -26.58 23.08 20.00
N GLY A 140 -27.51 22.88 19.06
CA GLY A 140 -27.78 21.60 18.45
C GLY A 140 -26.52 20.89 17.96
N ASN A 141 -26.52 19.59 18.13
CA ASN A 141 -25.56 18.64 17.67
C ASN A 141 -25.22 18.88 16.18
N MET A 142 -24.20 19.71 15.92
CA MET A 142 -23.57 19.74 14.61
C MET A 142 -22.73 18.47 14.53
N GLY A 143 -23.33 17.45 13.94
CA GLY A 143 -22.63 16.19 13.65
C GLY A 143 -21.29 16.46 13.00
N ALA A 144 -20.28 15.75 13.44
CA ALA A 144 -18.99 15.71 12.77
C ALA A 144 -19.24 15.55 11.25
N PRO A 145 -18.53 16.28 10.40
CA PRO A 145 -18.73 16.14 8.96
C PRO A 145 -18.62 14.66 8.60
N ALA A 146 -19.62 14.15 7.89
CA ALA A 146 -19.62 12.77 7.45
C ALA A 146 -18.30 12.49 6.74
N PRO A 147 -17.61 11.38 7.01
CA PRO A 147 -16.37 11.06 6.37
C PRO A 147 -16.57 11.15 4.85
N SER A 148 -15.70 11.89 4.17
CA SER A 148 -15.79 12.05 2.72
C SER A 148 -15.61 10.68 2.08
N VAL A 149 -16.66 10.17 1.45
CA VAL A 149 -16.62 8.91 0.71
C VAL A 149 -15.63 9.09 -0.44
N LYS A 150 -14.61 8.27 -0.49
CA LYS A 150 -13.73 8.17 -1.65
C LYS A 150 -14.15 6.95 -2.46
N ALA A 151 -14.16 7.07 -3.76
CA ALA A 151 -14.49 5.96 -4.63
C ALA A 151 -13.62 5.94 -5.87
N ILE A 152 -13.45 4.75 -6.43
CA ILE A 152 -12.76 4.54 -7.69
C ILE A 152 -13.51 3.50 -8.52
N SER A 153 -13.70 3.79 -9.81
CA SER A 153 -14.17 2.81 -10.78
C SER A 153 -13.01 2.39 -11.68
N VAL A 154 -12.85 1.10 -11.87
CA VAL A 154 -11.76 0.50 -12.64
C VAL A 154 -12.33 -0.42 -13.70
N THR A 155 -11.71 -0.39 -14.88
CA THR A 155 -11.99 -1.34 -15.96
C THR A 155 -10.68 -1.92 -16.46
N GLY A 156 -10.56 -3.25 -16.44
CA GLY A 156 -9.45 -3.98 -17.01
C GLY A 156 -9.48 -3.94 -18.54
N GLY A 157 -8.32 -3.79 -19.15
CA GLY A 157 -8.14 -3.73 -20.59
C GLY A 157 -6.80 -4.30 -21.04
N GLY A 158 -6.50 -4.17 -22.33
CA GLY A 158 -5.30 -4.72 -22.94
C GLY A 158 -5.33 -6.25 -23.08
N PRO A 159 -4.16 -6.89 -23.26
CA PRO A 159 -4.06 -8.34 -23.19
C PRO A 159 -4.54 -8.85 -21.83
N VAL A 160 -5.20 -10.01 -21.84
CA VAL A 160 -5.61 -10.72 -20.62
C VAL A 160 -4.82 -12.01 -20.54
N ILE A 161 -4.28 -12.29 -19.38
CA ILE A 161 -3.52 -13.50 -19.10
C ILE A 161 -4.03 -14.19 -17.85
N GLN A 162 -4.00 -15.51 -17.85
CA GLN A 162 -4.12 -16.33 -16.66
C GLN A 162 -2.71 -16.71 -16.21
N ILE A 163 -2.40 -16.48 -14.94
CA ILE A 163 -1.17 -16.93 -14.32
C ILE A 163 -1.42 -18.34 -13.78
N LEU A 164 -0.59 -19.27 -14.20
CA LEU A 164 -0.68 -20.68 -13.86
C LEU A 164 0.36 -21.04 -12.81
N PRO A 165 0.16 -22.10 -12.01
CA PRO A 165 1.22 -22.65 -11.18
C PRO A 165 2.45 -23.00 -12.02
N GLY A 166 3.61 -22.67 -11.50
CA GLY A 166 4.85 -22.98 -12.17
C GLY A 166 6.05 -22.63 -11.32
N PRO A 167 7.20 -23.28 -11.60
CA PRO A 167 8.42 -22.91 -10.91
C PRO A 167 8.82 -21.49 -11.34
N PHE A 168 9.14 -20.67 -10.36
CA PHE A 168 9.91 -19.49 -10.59
C PHE A 168 11.25 -19.69 -9.92
N PRO A 169 12.35 -19.81 -10.67
CA PRO A 169 13.67 -19.94 -10.06
C PRO A 169 13.98 -18.64 -9.34
N PHE A 170 14.19 -18.72 -8.03
CA PHE A 170 14.84 -17.64 -7.31
C PHE A 170 16.23 -17.46 -7.90
N PRO A 171 16.67 -16.22 -8.19
CA PRO A 171 18.06 -16.01 -8.57
C PRO A 171 18.97 -16.45 -7.44
N ASP A 172 20.12 -17.06 -7.76
CA ASP A 172 21.09 -17.52 -6.77
C ASP A 172 21.48 -16.42 -5.76
N SER A 173 21.46 -15.18 -6.21
CA SER A 173 21.68 -13.99 -5.37
C SER A 173 20.64 -13.80 -4.26
N ALA A 174 19.46 -14.37 -4.39
CA ALA A 174 18.42 -14.32 -3.36
C ALA A 174 18.56 -15.42 -2.29
N ALA A 175 19.33 -16.48 -2.56
CA ALA A 175 19.47 -17.62 -1.66
C ALA A 175 19.95 -17.24 -0.23
N PRO A 176 20.93 -16.34 -0.03
CA PRO A 176 21.34 -15.94 1.31
C PRO A 176 20.23 -15.20 2.08
N ILE A 177 19.42 -14.43 1.38
CA ILE A 177 18.30 -13.68 1.98
C ILE A 177 17.18 -14.65 2.33
N LEU A 178 16.85 -15.57 1.44
CA LEU A 178 15.81 -16.57 1.65
C LEU A 178 16.15 -17.54 2.80
N GLN A 179 17.43 -17.82 3.02
CA GLN A 179 17.88 -18.63 4.17
C GLN A 179 17.59 -17.96 5.52
N GLN A 180 17.45 -16.63 5.55
CA GLN A 180 17.14 -15.90 6.78
C GLN A 180 15.66 -15.99 7.16
N PHE A 181 14.80 -16.38 6.24
CA PHE A 181 13.34 -16.42 6.46
C PHE A 181 12.84 -17.78 6.98
N GLY A 182 13.70 -18.78 7.23
CA GLY A 182 13.33 -20.05 7.85
C GLY A 182 12.07 -20.69 7.26
N ASP A 183 11.04 -20.90 8.09
CA ASP A 183 9.76 -21.51 7.69
C ASP A 183 8.99 -20.68 6.65
N GLU A 184 9.24 -19.39 6.57
CA GLU A 184 8.63 -18.50 5.55
C GLU A 184 9.18 -18.77 4.15
N ARG A 185 10.43 -19.26 4.06
CA ARG A 185 11.01 -19.74 2.81
C ARG A 185 10.17 -20.88 2.21
N GLU A 186 9.73 -21.84 3.02
CA GLU A 186 8.86 -22.92 2.58
C GLU A 186 7.52 -22.38 2.09
N GLY A 187 6.96 -21.38 2.77
CA GLY A 187 5.74 -20.69 2.36
C GLY A 187 5.93 -19.97 1.03
N LEU A 188 7.04 -19.25 0.87
CA LEU A 188 7.39 -18.52 -0.35
C LEU A 188 7.69 -19.48 -1.51
N GLU A 189 8.47 -20.55 -1.29
CA GLU A 189 8.73 -21.61 -2.26
C GLU A 189 7.45 -22.34 -2.66
N SER A 190 6.55 -22.57 -1.73
CA SER A 190 5.24 -23.18 -2.00
C SER A 190 4.34 -22.27 -2.83
N GLN A 191 4.34 -20.97 -2.55
CA GLN A 191 3.64 -19.98 -3.35
C GLN A 191 4.21 -19.89 -4.77
N VAL A 192 5.52 -20.02 -4.93
CA VAL A 192 6.18 -20.02 -6.24
C VAL A 192 5.90 -21.28 -7.03
N LYS A 193 5.94 -22.45 -6.38
CA LYS A 193 5.69 -23.74 -7.05
C LYS A 193 4.22 -23.97 -7.39
N ASN A 194 3.32 -23.49 -6.54
CA ASN A 194 1.89 -23.80 -6.58
C ASN A 194 0.99 -22.58 -6.65
N GLY A 195 1.56 -21.39 -6.58
CA GLY A 195 0.83 -20.15 -6.39
C GLY A 195 0.96 -19.14 -7.52
N PRO A 196 0.46 -17.95 -7.29
CA PRO A 196 0.13 -16.98 -8.33
C PRO A 196 1.34 -16.26 -8.94
N TYR A 197 2.55 -16.42 -8.41
CA TYR A 197 3.72 -15.67 -8.86
C TYR A 197 4.65 -16.55 -9.70
N SER A 198 4.26 -16.81 -10.95
CA SER A 198 5.10 -17.58 -11.88
C SER A 198 5.20 -16.90 -13.23
N ASP A 199 6.19 -17.30 -14.03
CA ASP A 199 6.28 -16.93 -15.45
C ASP A 199 5.47 -17.87 -16.35
N ASN A 200 4.80 -18.87 -15.77
CA ASN A 200 3.91 -19.75 -16.50
C ASN A 200 2.56 -19.04 -16.72
N VAL A 201 2.36 -18.53 -17.91
CA VAL A 201 1.16 -17.77 -18.26
C VAL A 201 0.45 -18.36 -19.45
N ALA A 202 -0.87 -18.36 -19.42
CA ALA A 202 -1.72 -18.68 -20.54
C ALA A 202 -2.50 -17.45 -21.01
N ARG A 203 -2.86 -17.40 -22.28
CA ARG A 203 -3.75 -16.34 -22.75
C ARG A 203 -5.16 -16.60 -22.24
N ALA A 204 -5.79 -15.52 -21.84
CA ALA A 204 -7.19 -15.46 -21.47
C ALA A 204 -7.89 -14.37 -22.25
N ALA A 205 -9.20 -14.29 -22.15
CA ALA A 205 -9.98 -13.20 -22.73
C ALA A 205 -11.15 -12.86 -21.81
N GLY A 206 -11.47 -11.60 -21.69
CA GLY A 206 -12.58 -11.20 -20.84
C GLY A 206 -12.48 -9.78 -20.35
N THR A 207 -13.43 -9.43 -19.49
CA THR A 207 -13.55 -8.09 -18.89
C THR A 207 -13.63 -8.18 -17.38
N PHE A 208 -13.13 -7.17 -16.71
CA PHE A 208 -13.35 -6.96 -15.29
C PHE A 208 -13.62 -5.48 -15.05
N THR A 209 -14.77 -5.19 -14.48
CA THR A 209 -15.15 -3.84 -14.08
C THR A 209 -15.63 -3.86 -12.64
N PHE A 210 -15.17 -2.90 -11.84
CA PHE A 210 -15.64 -2.72 -10.48
C PHE A 210 -15.64 -1.27 -10.06
N THR A 211 -16.44 -0.97 -9.04
CA THR A 211 -16.33 0.27 -8.26
C THR A 211 -16.13 -0.09 -6.80
N ALA A 212 -15.13 0.50 -6.18
CA ALA A 212 -14.84 0.34 -4.77
C ALA A 212 -15.02 1.66 -4.03
N TRP A 213 -15.58 1.61 -2.84
CA TRP A 213 -15.84 2.77 -1.97
C TRP A 213 -15.13 2.61 -0.64
N ASP A 214 -14.20 3.52 -0.35
CA ASP A 214 -13.64 3.74 0.97
C ASP A 214 -14.61 4.67 1.73
N LYS A 215 -15.37 4.10 2.63
CA LYS A 215 -16.36 4.76 3.49
C LYS A 215 -15.91 4.80 4.94
N GLY A 216 -14.69 4.31 5.18
CA GLY A 216 -14.06 4.14 6.48
C GLY A 216 -14.50 2.86 7.20
N ALA A 217 -13.51 2.03 7.51
CA ALA A 217 -13.63 0.79 8.28
C ALA A 217 -14.73 -0.17 7.76
N ALA A 218 -15.62 -0.63 8.65
CA ALA A 218 -16.61 -1.66 8.36
C ALA A 218 -17.70 -1.29 7.32
N ARG A 219 -17.66 -0.07 6.75
CA ARG A 219 -18.66 0.40 5.77
C ARG A 219 -18.17 0.33 4.33
N ASP A 220 -16.93 -0.02 4.12
CA ASP A 220 -16.36 -0.16 2.78
C ASP A 220 -17.15 -1.16 1.94
N SER A 221 -17.24 -0.90 0.66
CA SER A 221 -18.01 -1.74 -0.24
C SER A 221 -17.37 -1.81 -1.62
N ILE A 222 -17.72 -2.86 -2.34
CA ILE A 222 -17.36 -3.10 -3.72
C ILE A 222 -18.59 -3.59 -4.49
N ASP A 223 -18.67 -3.19 -5.73
CA ASP A 223 -19.57 -3.76 -6.74
C ASP A 223 -18.74 -4.03 -7.98
N GLY A 224 -18.70 -5.26 -8.43
CA GLY A 224 -17.86 -5.65 -9.54
C GLY A 224 -18.21 -6.97 -10.18
N VAL A 225 -17.94 -7.05 -11.49
CA VAL A 225 -18.14 -8.27 -12.27
C VAL A 225 -16.91 -8.51 -13.14
N ALA A 226 -16.34 -9.70 -13.00
CA ALA A 226 -15.37 -10.24 -13.94
C ALA A 226 -15.99 -11.38 -14.74
N GLU A 227 -15.87 -11.31 -16.06
CA GLU A 227 -16.26 -12.39 -16.97
C GLU A 227 -15.06 -12.68 -17.86
N PHE A 228 -14.55 -13.92 -17.81
CA PHE A 228 -13.38 -14.30 -18.59
C PHE A 228 -13.41 -15.77 -19.02
N ALA A 229 -12.72 -16.07 -20.10
CA ALA A 229 -12.50 -17.42 -20.58
C ALA A 229 -11.01 -17.77 -20.45
N THR A 230 -10.74 -18.95 -19.92
CA THR A 230 -9.41 -19.55 -19.81
C THR A 230 -9.06 -20.37 -21.03
N GLN A 231 -7.79 -20.72 -21.22
CA GLN A 231 -7.30 -21.39 -22.42
C GLN A 231 -7.94 -22.78 -22.65
N ASP A 232 -8.38 -23.43 -21.58
CA ASP A 232 -9.13 -24.71 -21.64
C ASP A 232 -10.57 -24.56 -22.14
N GLY A 233 -11.00 -23.33 -22.44
CA GLY A 233 -12.35 -23.01 -22.91
C GLY A 233 -13.38 -22.84 -21.79
N ALA A 234 -12.99 -22.96 -20.53
CA ALA A 234 -13.91 -22.72 -19.42
C ALA A 234 -14.25 -21.20 -19.35
N ARG A 235 -15.54 -20.91 -19.19
CA ARG A 235 -16.03 -19.55 -18.95
C ARG A 235 -16.26 -19.35 -17.45
N TRP A 236 -15.67 -18.31 -16.94
CA TRP A 236 -15.77 -17.95 -15.54
C TRP A 236 -16.47 -16.60 -15.39
N LYS A 237 -17.32 -16.50 -14.36
CA LYS A 237 -17.95 -15.26 -13.95
C LYS A 237 -17.81 -15.12 -12.46
N LEU A 238 -17.29 -13.97 -12.02
CA LEU A 238 -17.21 -13.58 -10.63
C LEU A 238 -18.09 -12.35 -10.42
N VAL A 239 -18.92 -12.39 -9.39
CA VAL A 239 -19.69 -11.22 -8.92
C VAL A 239 -19.21 -10.88 -7.52
N LEU A 240 -18.57 -9.72 -7.37
CA LEU A 240 -18.09 -9.22 -6.08
C LEU A 240 -19.22 -8.49 -5.34
N ASP A 241 -19.41 -8.78 -4.08
CA ASP A 241 -20.50 -8.22 -3.28
C ASP A 241 -20.12 -7.73 -1.88
N ARG A 242 -19.00 -8.19 -1.33
CA ARG A 242 -18.56 -7.86 0.02
C ARG A 242 -17.06 -7.55 0.06
N VAL A 243 -16.69 -6.56 0.87
CA VAL A 243 -15.29 -6.26 1.22
C VAL A 243 -14.96 -6.93 2.56
N GLN A 244 -13.80 -7.55 2.63
CA GLN A 244 -13.27 -8.05 3.90
C GLN A 244 -12.69 -6.88 4.68
N THR A 245 -13.34 -6.49 5.77
CA THR A 245 -12.99 -5.29 6.54
C THR A 245 -12.09 -5.58 7.74
N LYS A 246 -11.82 -6.85 8.03
CA LYS A 246 -10.93 -7.31 9.10
C LYS A 246 -10.46 -8.73 8.82
N ASP A 247 -9.48 -9.18 9.58
CA ASP A 247 -8.93 -10.55 9.49
C ASP A 247 -8.46 -10.90 8.06
N VAL A 248 -7.83 -9.94 7.40
CA VAL A 248 -7.31 -10.12 6.03
C VAL A 248 -6.12 -11.09 6.07
N PRO A 249 -6.02 -12.03 5.10
CA PRO A 249 -4.88 -12.94 5.02
C PRO A 249 -3.55 -12.18 5.07
N HIS A 250 -2.62 -12.64 5.88
CA HIS A 250 -1.31 -12.04 6.16
C HIS A 250 -1.31 -10.66 6.83
N HIS A 251 -2.49 -10.03 6.97
CA HIS A 251 -2.64 -8.71 7.60
C HIS A 251 -3.91 -8.69 8.48
N PRO A 252 -3.97 -9.42 9.59
CA PRO A 252 -5.18 -9.56 10.39
C PRO A 252 -5.71 -8.24 10.98
N ARG A 253 -4.88 -7.20 11.01
CA ARG A 253 -5.24 -5.86 11.49
C ARG A 253 -5.75 -4.93 10.40
N PHE A 254 -5.56 -5.29 9.14
CA PHE A 254 -5.99 -4.50 7.99
C PHE A 254 -7.20 -5.13 7.32
N GLY A 255 -7.97 -4.29 6.70
CA GLY A 255 -9.12 -4.68 5.89
C GLY A 255 -9.74 -3.45 5.27
N GLY A 256 -10.72 -3.68 4.41
CA GLY A 256 -11.38 -2.61 3.71
C GLY A 256 -10.76 -2.28 2.36
N VAL A 257 -11.15 -1.14 1.82
CA VAL A 257 -10.70 -0.61 0.54
C VAL A 257 -9.56 0.36 0.78
N ILE A 258 -8.39 0.05 0.23
CA ILE A 258 -7.22 0.94 0.26
C ILE A 258 -7.15 1.66 -1.07
N LEU A 259 -7.34 2.99 -1.06
CA LEU A 259 -7.24 3.86 -2.22
C LEU A 259 -6.05 4.79 -2.10
N GLY A 260 -5.29 4.90 -3.17
CA GLY A 260 -4.12 5.76 -3.26
C GLY A 260 -2.85 4.97 -3.43
N LEU A 261 -1.71 5.66 -3.37
CA LEU A 261 -0.42 5.01 -3.50
C LEU A 261 -0.14 4.16 -2.27
N TYR A 262 -0.05 2.86 -2.49
CA TYR A 262 0.32 1.89 -1.49
C TYR A 262 1.51 1.10 -2.04
N TYR A 263 2.62 1.10 -1.31
CA TYR A 263 3.80 0.33 -1.69
C TYR A 263 3.65 -1.09 -1.16
N HIS A 264 3.59 -2.04 -2.09
CA HIS A 264 3.40 -3.45 -1.76
C HIS A 264 4.58 -4.26 -2.29
N GLY A 265 4.94 -5.33 -1.60
CA GLY A 265 6.00 -6.22 -2.03
C GLY A 265 7.43 -5.72 -1.79
N ASN A 266 7.64 -4.67 -1.00
CA ASN A 266 9.00 -4.24 -0.63
C ASN A 266 9.60 -5.18 0.41
N THR A 267 10.06 -6.33 -0.06
CA THR A 267 10.66 -7.37 0.78
C THR A 267 12.16 -7.24 0.95
N ALA A 268 12.77 -6.21 0.36
CA ALA A 268 14.23 -6.06 0.22
C ALA A 268 14.94 -7.24 -0.50
N VAL A 269 14.18 -8.20 -1.01
CA VAL A 269 14.74 -9.37 -1.72
C VAL A 269 15.20 -9.03 -3.14
N HIS A 270 14.72 -7.90 -3.69
CA HIS A 270 15.07 -7.41 -5.03
C HIS A 270 14.84 -8.46 -6.13
N THR A 271 13.76 -9.19 -6.05
CA THR A 271 13.37 -10.18 -7.05
C THR A 271 12.02 -9.81 -7.71
N PRO A 272 11.84 -10.10 -9.01
CA PRO A 272 10.56 -9.92 -9.70
C PRO A 272 9.40 -10.75 -9.12
N LEU A 273 9.68 -11.74 -8.27
CA LEU A 273 8.65 -12.53 -7.60
C LEU A 273 7.82 -11.73 -6.60
N VAL A 274 8.50 -10.87 -5.86
CA VAL A 274 7.92 -9.99 -4.86
C VAL A 274 8.37 -8.56 -5.16
N PRO A 275 7.87 -7.98 -6.24
CA PRO A 275 8.32 -6.67 -6.70
C PRO A 275 7.85 -5.58 -5.76
N THR A 276 8.64 -4.51 -5.66
CA THR A 276 8.15 -3.24 -5.13
C THR A 276 7.24 -2.60 -6.16
N ILE A 277 6.02 -2.31 -5.77
CA ILE A 277 4.96 -1.78 -6.64
C ILE A 277 4.23 -0.61 -5.99
N ASN A 278 3.61 0.23 -6.80
CA ASN A 278 2.57 1.13 -6.34
C ASN A 278 1.22 0.49 -6.62
N SER A 279 0.34 0.49 -5.65
CA SER A 279 -1.04 0.06 -5.83
C SER A 279 -1.99 1.24 -5.67
N ALA A 280 -2.77 1.54 -6.70
CA ALA A 280 -3.79 2.56 -6.64
C ALA A 280 -5.05 2.06 -5.92
N VAL A 281 -5.30 0.76 -5.96
CA VAL A 281 -6.36 0.05 -5.23
C VAL A 281 -5.82 -1.28 -4.76
N ALA A 282 -6.05 -1.60 -3.50
CA ALA A 282 -5.85 -2.93 -2.95
C ALA A 282 -6.98 -3.26 -1.99
N LEU A 283 -7.55 -4.45 -2.12
CA LEU A 283 -8.58 -4.94 -1.20
C LEU A 283 -8.72 -6.46 -1.27
N TRP A 284 -9.21 -7.03 -0.17
CA TRP A 284 -9.79 -8.35 -0.14
C TRP A 284 -11.31 -8.27 -0.16
N ALA A 285 -11.93 -9.15 -0.90
CA ALA A 285 -13.37 -9.20 -1.09
C ALA A 285 -13.87 -10.65 -1.05
N PHE A 286 -15.19 -10.80 -1.05
CA PHE A 286 -15.87 -12.05 -1.29
C PHE A 286 -16.84 -11.89 -2.47
N GLY A 287 -17.20 -12.99 -3.09
CA GLY A 287 -18.11 -12.98 -4.20
C GLY A 287 -18.58 -14.37 -4.62
N HIS A 288 -19.48 -14.37 -5.58
CA HIS A 288 -20.05 -15.56 -6.18
C HIS A 288 -19.26 -15.93 -7.43
N LEU A 289 -18.72 -17.15 -7.48
CA LEU A 289 -17.98 -17.66 -8.62
C LEU A 289 -18.81 -18.69 -9.40
N TYR A 290 -18.89 -18.50 -10.70
CA TYR A 290 -19.56 -19.41 -11.63
C TYR A 290 -18.56 -19.94 -12.65
N ARG A 291 -18.76 -21.20 -13.08
CA ARG A 291 -18.05 -21.82 -14.21
C ARG A 291 -19.07 -22.38 -15.19
N ASN A 292 -19.02 -21.93 -16.44
CA ASN A 292 -19.98 -22.32 -17.48
C ASN A 292 -21.43 -22.16 -17.02
N ASP A 293 -21.72 -21.03 -16.38
CA ASP A 293 -23.03 -20.64 -15.83
C ASP A 293 -23.48 -21.43 -14.58
N ALA A 294 -22.72 -22.44 -14.13
CA ALA A 294 -22.98 -23.16 -12.90
C ALA A 294 -22.27 -22.51 -11.71
N LEU A 295 -22.95 -22.36 -10.59
CA LEU A 295 -22.37 -21.84 -9.36
C LEU A 295 -21.30 -22.81 -8.84
N VAL A 296 -20.08 -22.30 -8.63
CA VAL A 296 -18.96 -23.02 -8.02
C VAL A 296 -18.95 -22.80 -6.52
N THR A 297 -19.06 -21.54 -6.12
CA THR A 297 -19.15 -21.12 -4.71
C THR A 297 -19.84 -19.75 -4.60
N ASP A 298 -20.52 -19.50 -3.51
CA ASP A 298 -21.07 -18.20 -3.12
C ASP A 298 -20.16 -17.43 -2.14
N ASN A 299 -18.97 -17.95 -1.86
CA ASN A 299 -18.04 -17.42 -0.88
C ASN A 299 -16.58 -17.43 -1.38
N ALA A 300 -16.34 -17.20 -2.67
CA ALA A 300 -14.98 -17.07 -3.19
C ALA A 300 -14.26 -15.91 -2.48
N MET A 301 -13.05 -16.16 -1.99
CA MET A 301 -12.19 -15.12 -1.44
C MET A 301 -11.37 -14.51 -2.56
N VAL A 302 -11.36 -13.19 -2.66
CA VAL A 302 -10.85 -12.48 -3.82
C VAL A 302 -9.91 -11.36 -3.42
N HIS A 303 -8.69 -11.38 -3.95
CA HIS A 303 -7.76 -10.26 -3.86
C HIS A 303 -7.81 -9.44 -5.15
N VAL A 304 -8.09 -8.16 -5.04
CA VAL A 304 -8.17 -7.21 -6.15
C VAL A 304 -7.10 -6.15 -5.99
N MET A 305 -6.28 -5.97 -7.00
CA MET A 305 -5.24 -4.93 -7.01
C MET A 305 -5.18 -4.23 -8.36
N LEU A 306 -5.19 -2.89 -8.32
CA LEU A 306 -4.75 -2.05 -9.42
C LEU A 306 -3.36 -1.52 -9.08
N LEU A 307 -2.35 -1.94 -9.82
CA LEU A 307 -0.96 -1.70 -9.46
C LEU A 307 -0.08 -1.35 -10.65
N SER A 308 1.12 -0.86 -10.35
CA SER A 308 2.15 -0.66 -11.35
C SER A 308 2.48 -1.98 -12.04
N ARG A 309 2.46 -1.98 -13.36
CA ARG A 309 2.66 -3.19 -14.16
C ARG A 309 3.95 -3.90 -13.83
N THR A 310 3.85 -5.20 -13.55
CA THR A 310 4.96 -6.06 -13.14
C THR A 310 5.52 -6.90 -14.28
N ARG A 311 4.76 -7.09 -15.36
CA ARG A 311 5.09 -8.02 -16.45
C ARG A 311 5.54 -7.29 -17.72
N ARG A 312 6.41 -7.95 -18.49
CA ARG A 312 6.95 -7.43 -19.76
C ARG A 312 5.92 -7.56 -20.89
N ASP A 313 6.02 -6.68 -21.88
CA ASP A 313 5.28 -6.83 -23.13
C ASP A 313 5.73 -8.08 -23.89
N GLY A 314 4.78 -8.78 -24.46
CA GLY A 314 4.98 -9.90 -25.38
C GLY A 314 5.03 -11.27 -24.73
N ASP A 315 5.97 -11.53 -23.85
CA ASP A 315 6.14 -12.81 -23.15
C ASP A 315 5.40 -12.87 -21.79
N PHE A 316 5.02 -11.72 -21.23
CA PHE A 316 4.37 -11.57 -19.93
C PHE A 316 5.15 -12.16 -18.75
N ALA A 317 6.45 -12.37 -18.92
CA ALA A 317 7.29 -12.76 -17.80
C ALA A 317 7.43 -11.60 -16.81
N LEU A 318 7.65 -11.92 -15.53
CA LEU A 318 7.93 -10.92 -14.51
C LEU A 318 9.18 -10.12 -14.90
N GLY A 319 9.05 -8.80 -14.98
CA GLY A 319 10.02 -7.94 -15.66
C GLY A 319 10.85 -7.04 -14.77
N CYS A 320 10.45 -6.83 -13.52
CA CYS A 320 11.12 -5.89 -12.64
C CYS A 320 11.03 -6.32 -11.17
N TRP A 321 12.04 -6.00 -10.38
CA TRP A 321 11.99 -6.10 -8.93
C TRP A 321 11.52 -4.77 -8.27
N ASP A 322 11.75 -3.63 -8.94
CA ASP A 322 11.16 -2.33 -8.58
C ASP A 322 10.34 -1.82 -9.75
N CYS A 323 9.05 -2.05 -9.68
CA CYS A 323 8.07 -1.63 -10.68
C CYS A 323 7.35 -0.33 -10.29
N SER A 324 7.69 0.27 -9.15
CA SER A 324 7.00 1.46 -8.63
C SER A 324 7.04 2.67 -9.58
N ARG A 325 7.99 2.70 -10.49
CA ARG A 325 8.14 3.76 -11.51
C ARG A 325 7.38 3.49 -12.79
N ASN A 326 6.83 2.29 -12.95
CA ASN A 326 6.04 1.97 -14.13
C ASN A 326 4.70 2.70 -14.06
N LYS A 327 4.41 3.47 -15.12
CA LYS A 327 3.18 4.27 -15.21
C LYS A 327 2.00 3.51 -15.82
N ILE A 328 2.26 2.33 -16.37
CA ILE A 328 1.20 1.45 -16.88
C ILE A 328 0.64 0.71 -15.68
N GLU A 329 -0.66 0.75 -15.53
CA GLU A 329 -1.36 0.02 -14.48
C GLU A 329 -1.89 -1.30 -15.01
N GLU A 330 -1.65 -2.38 -14.28
CA GLU A 330 -2.29 -3.67 -14.49
C GLU A 330 -3.33 -3.94 -13.41
N LEU A 331 -4.39 -4.62 -13.77
CA LEU A 331 -5.42 -5.05 -12.84
C LEU A 331 -5.28 -6.53 -12.56
N GLN A 332 -5.00 -6.87 -11.32
CA GLN A 332 -4.86 -8.25 -10.85
C GLN A 332 -6.10 -8.71 -10.11
N LEU A 333 -6.49 -9.94 -10.38
CA LEU A 333 -7.60 -10.63 -9.75
C LEU A 333 -7.15 -12.04 -9.35
N GLN A 334 -6.97 -12.25 -8.05
CA GLN A 334 -6.77 -13.59 -7.48
C GLN A 334 -8.07 -14.07 -6.88
N ILE A 335 -8.54 -15.25 -7.28
CA ILE A 335 -9.76 -15.86 -6.78
C ILE A 335 -9.37 -17.18 -6.12
N LEU A 336 -9.64 -17.29 -4.84
CA LEU A 336 -9.31 -18.42 -3.99
C LEU A 336 -10.61 -19.06 -3.46
N PRO A 337 -10.59 -20.33 -3.11
CA PRO A 337 -11.67 -20.92 -2.32
C PRO A 337 -11.86 -20.15 -1.01
N GLY A 338 -13.09 -19.96 -0.61
CA GLY A 338 -13.41 -19.40 0.70
C GLY A 338 -12.89 -20.27 1.85
N PRO A 339 -12.83 -19.73 3.06
CA PRO A 339 -12.39 -20.47 4.23
C PRO A 339 -13.19 -21.77 4.41
N GLY A 340 -12.48 -22.91 4.42
CA GLY A 340 -13.09 -24.23 4.57
C GLY A 340 -13.66 -24.85 3.29
N GLU A 341 -13.59 -24.18 2.15
CA GLU A 341 -14.07 -24.70 0.87
C GLU A 341 -13.02 -25.55 0.14
N PRO A 342 -13.43 -26.49 -0.72
CA PRO A 342 -12.51 -27.27 -1.53
C PRO A 342 -11.84 -26.41 -2.60
N LYS A 343 -10.66 -26.85 -3.05
CA LYS A 343 -9.96 -26.24 -4.18
C LYS A 343 -10.84 -26.25 -5.43
N PHE A 344 -10.72 -25.22 -6.24
CA PHE A 344 -11.42 -25.16 -7.52
C PHE A 344 -10.89 -26.20 -8.50
N ASP A 345 -11.75 -26.65 -9.41
CA ASP A 345 -11.36 -27.44 -10.59
C ASP A 345 -10.68 -26.51 -11.62
N ALA A 346 -9.48 -26.05 -11.26
CA ALA A 346 -8.62 -25.18 -12.04
C ALA A 346 -7.15 -25.48 -11.69
N PRO A 347 -6.18 -25.15 -12.55
CA PRO A 347 -4.76 -25.35 -12.25
C PRO A 347 -4.36 -24.70 -10.92
N GLY A 348 -3.79 -25.51 -10.01
CA GLY A 348 -3.42 -25.07 -8.66
C GLY A 348 -4.60 -24.96 -7.68
N GLY A 349 -5.84 -25.07 -8.15
CA GLY A 349 -7.04 -24.99 -7.32
C GLY A 349 -7.49 -23.55 -7.05
N PHE A 350 -7.02 -22.58 -7.82
CA PHE A 350 -7.34 -21.16 -7.76
C PHE A 350 -7.36 -20.57 -9.17
N LEU A 351 -7.80 -19.30 -9.28
CA LEU A 351 -7.71 -18.53 -10.53
C LEU A 351 -6.93 -17.25 -10.26
N PHE A 352 -5.96 -16.95 -11.13
CA PHE A 352 -5.26 -15.68 -11.11
C PHE A 352 -5.25 -15.10 -12.52
N VAL A 353 -5.90 -13.96 -12.69
CA VAL A 353 -6.10 -13.32 -14.00
C VAL A 353 -5.65 -11.87 -13.94
N ASN A 354 -4.84 -11.47 -14.91
CA ASN A 354 -4.37 -10.10 -15.08
C ASN A 354 -4.90 -9.49 -16.36
N TRP A 355 -5.34 -8.24 -16.26
CA TRP A 355 -5.53 -7.32 -17.38
C TRP A 355 -4.32 -6.40 -17.44
N GLU A 356 -3.52 -6.56 -18.48
CA GLU A 356 -2.19 -5.94 -18.62
C GLU A 356 -2.21 -4.42 -18.88
N LYS A 357 -3.38 -3.88 -19.10
CA LYS A 357 -3.65 -2.43 -19.12
C LYS A 357 -5.00 -2.18 -18.47
N SER A 358 -5.10 -1.09 -17.74
CA SER A 358 -6.34 -0.75 -17.05
C SER A 358 -6.61 0.74 -17.15
N SER A 359 -7.85 1.10 -16.93
CA SER A 359 -8.27 2.48 -16.79
C SER A 359 -9.01 2.66 -15.47
N SER A 360 -8.68 3.70 -14.76
CA SER A 360 -9.36 4.08 -13.53
C SER A 360 -9.93 5.51 -13.62
N ARG A 361 -11.04 5.73 -12.95
CA ARG A 361 -11.65 7.06 -12.82
C ARG A 361 -12.30 7.23 -11.46
N LYS A 362 -12.28 8.46 -10.96
CA LYS A 362 -13.15 8.80 -9.84
C LYS A 362 -14.58 8.78 -10.34
N PRO A 363 -15.53 8.11 -9.67
CA PRO A 363 -16.95 8.21 -10.02
C PRO A 363 -17.38 9.67 -9.99
N ALA A 364 -18.28 10.05 -10.89
CA ALA A 364 -18.96 11.33 -10.77
C ALA A 364 -19.76 11.33 -9.46
N GLY A 365 -19.48 12.31 -8.61
CA GLY A 365 -20.14 12.50 -7.32
C GLY A 365 -21.61 12.82 -7.45
#